data_78de457b3eda221ef74c2e53963939d3
#
_entry.id   78de457b3eda221ef74c2e53963939d3
#
_cell.length_a   1.000
_cell.length_b   1.000
_cell.length_c   1.000
_cell.angle_alpha   90.00
_cell.angle_beta   90.00
_cell.angle_gamma   90.00
#
_symmetry.space_group_name_H-M   'P 1'
#
loop_
_entity.id
_entity.type
_entity.pdbx_description
1 polymer ?
#
loop_
_entity_poly.entity_id
_entity_poly.type
_entity_poly.pdbx_seq_one_letter_code
_entity_poly.pdbx_strand_id
1 'polypeptide(L)'
;MKRIECIIMDWAGTAVDYGCFAPVAAFVESFRAIGVPVTAAETRAHMGLTKVEEIRALFDIERVRAEFERKFGRPAGEEDVQARYAEFQRVLFASLEDYTDPIPGVVETISALRAQGIRIGSTTGYTRSMMDVVLPAATAKGYAVDNCVTPDGLPAGRPAPYMIYKNMAAVSYTHIRAHE
;
A
#
# COMPACT_ATOMS: atom_id res chain seq x y z
N MET A 1 -24.75 -18.31 14.92
CA MET A 1 -23.43 -17.68 14.72
C MET A 1 -23.60 -16.61 13.64
N LYS A 2 -23.05 -15.41 13.82
CA LYS A 2 -23.02 -14.41 12.72
C LYS A 2 -22.10 -14.94 11.62
N ARG A 3 -22.57 -14.94 10.37
CA ARG A 3 -21.82 -15.40 9.19
C ARG A 3 -20.84 -14.30 8.77
N ILE A 4 -19.63 -14.66 8.36
CA ILE A 4 -18.70 -13.73 7.72
C ILE A 4 -19.22 -13.46 6.31
N GLU A 5 -19.42 -12.21 5.94
CA GLU A 5 -19.97 -11.78 4.65
C GLU A 5 -18.93 -11.11 3.76
N CYS A 6 -17.86 -10.58 4.36
CA CYS A 6 -16.77 -9.92 3.65
C CYS A 6 -15.43 -10.15 4.35
N ILE A 7 -14.37 -10.23 3.56
CA ILE A 7 -12.98 -10.17 4.00
C ILE A 7 -12.34 -8.96 3.33
N ILE A 8 -11.63 -8.13 4.11
CA ILE A 8 -10.90 -6.97 3.60
C ILE A 8 -9.41 -7.30 3.69
N MET A 9 -8.75 -7.37 2.54
CA MET A 9 -7.35 -7.75 2.39
C MET A 9 -6.47 -6.53 2.13
N ASP A 10 -5.20 -6.62 2.49
CA ASP A 10 -4.15 -5.73 2.00
C ASP A 10 -3.61 -6.25 0.65
N TRP A 11 -2.76 -5.46 0.00
CA TRP A 11 -2.16 -5.77 -1.30
C TRP A 11 -0.73 -6.27 -1.18
N ALA A 12 0.25 -5.37 -1.18
CA ALA A 12 1.67 -5.73 -1.19
C ALA A 12 2.07 -6.53 0.07
N GLY A 13 2.63 -7.71 -0.13
CA GLY A 13 3.02 -8.62 0.94
C GLY A 13 1.89 -9.46 1.52
N THR A 14 0.63 -9.24 1.09
CA THR A 14 -0.54 -10.01 1.54
C THR A 14 -1.19 -10.75 0.38
N ALA A 15 -1.56 -10.05 -0.68
CA ALA A 15 -2.22 -10.62 -1.84
C ALA A 15 -1.31 -10.71 -3.07
N VAL A 16 -0.45 -9.72 -3.26
CA VAL A 16 0.54 -9.63 -4.34
C VAL A 16 1.90 -9.23 -3.77
N ASP A 17 2.96 -9.27 -4.59
CA ASP A 17 4.31 -8.84 -4.23
C ASP A 17 4.81 -9.52 -2.94
N TYR A 18 5.06 -10.82 -3.01
CA TYR A 18 5.60 -11.59 -1.89
C TYR A 18 6.87 -10.94 -1.31
N GLY A 19 6.77 -10.44 -0.07
CA GLY A 19 7.88 -9.75 0.61
C GLY A 19 7.91 -8.25 0.44
N CYS A 20 6.93 -7.62 -0.21
CA CYS A 20 6.84 -6.16 -0.41
C CYS A 20 8.10 -5.57 -1.07
N PHE A 21 8.60 -6.20 -2.12
CA PHE A 21 9.86 -5.78 -2.74
C PHE A 21 9.74 -4.46 -3.50
N ALA A 22 8.63 -4.22 -4.21
CA ALA A 22 8.44 -3.00 -4.98
C ALA A 22 8.56 -1.72 -4.14
N PRO A 23 7.77 -1.52 -3.08
CA PRO A 23 7.88 -0.29 -2.29
C PRO A 23 9.20 -0.20 -1.51
N VAL A 24 9.74 -1.32 -1.02
CA VAL A 24 11.03 -1.32 -0.30
C VAL A 24 12.16 -0.87 -1.23
N ALA A 25 12.25 -1.42 -2.44
CA ALA A 25 13.27 -1.03 -3.42
C ALA A 25 13.14 0.44 -3.80
N ALA A 26 11.92 0.94 -4.00
CA ALA A 26 11.67 2.33 -4.36
C ALA A 26 12.08 3.31 -3.24
N PHE A 27 11.84 2.99 -1.96
CA PHE A 27 12.32 3.81 -0.84
C PHE A 27 13.84 3.82 -0.76
N VAL A 28 14.47 2.64 -0.78
CA VAL A 28 15.94 2.53 -0.72
C VAL A 28 16.59 3.33 -1.84
N GLU A 29 16.08 3.22 -3.05
CA GLU A 29 16.60 3.93 -4.21
C GLU A 29 16.41 5.44 -4.12
N SER A 30 15.22 5.89 -3.66
CA SER A 30 14.94 7.32 -3.52
C SER A 30 15.88 8.03 -2.53
N PHE A 31 16.23 7.36 -1.42
CA PHE A 31 17.18 7.88 -0.45
C PHE A 31 18.64 7.73 -0.91
N ARG A 32 18.95 6.65 -1.63
CA ARG A 32 20.28 6.46 -2.25
C ARG A 32 20.58 7.58 -3.25
N ALA A 33 19.60 8.03 -4.00
CA ALA A 33 19.76 9.10 -4.99
C ALA A 33 20.26 10.43 -4.39
N ILE A 34 19.99 10.70 -3.12
CA ILE A 34 20.53 11.86 -2.40
C ILE A 34 21.75 11.52 -1.57
N GLY A 35 22.28 10.28 -1.64
CA GLY A 35 23.44 9.82 -0.88
C GLY A 35 23.21 9.81 0.63
N VAL A 36 21.99 9.56 1.07
CA VAL A 36 21.57 9.31 2.47
C VAL A 36 20.88 7.96 2.49
N PRO A 37 21.62 6.83 2.41
CA PRO A 37 21.03 5.53 2.20
C PRO A 37 20.21 5.06 3.41
N VAL A 38 19.07 4.46 3.13
CA VAL A 38 18.26 3.68 4.08
C VAL A 38 18.36 2.19 3.76
N THR A 39 18.22 1.36 4.77
CA THR A 39 18.22 -0.09 4.59
C THR A 39 16.81 -0.64 4.34
N ALA A 40 16.70 -1.83 3.74
CA ALA A 40 15.43 -2.52 3.60
C ALA A 40 14.76 -2.82 4.95
N ALA A 41 15.56 -3.06 6.02
CA ALA A 41 15.01 -3.29 7.36
C ALA A 41 14.39 -2.02 7.95
N GLU A 42 15.06 -0.86 7.82
CA GLU A 42 14.53 0.43 8.25
C GLU A 42 13.24 0.77 7.49
N THR A 43 13.21 0.56 6.18
CA THR A 43 12.02 0.77 5.36
C THR A 43 10.86 -0.12 5.82
N ARG A 44 11.11 -1.42 6.03
CA ARG A 44 10.07 -2.36 6.47
C ARG A 44 9.48 -2.05 7.84
N ALA A 45 10.24 -1.43 8.74
CA ALA A 45 9.74 -1.08 10.07
C ALA A 45 8.57 -0.08 10.04
N HIS A 46 8.40 0.66 8.96
CA HIS A 46 7.37 1.69 8.81
C HIS A 46 6.29 1.34 7.76
N MET A 47 6.37 0.14 7.17
CA MET A 47 5.41 -0.31 6.15
C MET A 47 3.98 -0.33 6.70
N GLY A 48 3.05 0.15 5.87
CA GLY A 48 1.62 0.19 6.21
C GLY A 48 1.06 1.58 6.45
N LEU A 49 1.89 2.57 6.72
CA LEU A 49 1.53 3.99 6.74
C LEU A 49 1.25 4.50 5.30
N THR A 50 0.83 5.75 5.17
CA THR A 50 0.87 6.41 3.85
C THR A 50 2.31 6.62 3.41
N LYS A 51 2.56 6.67 2.11
CA LYS A 51 3.95 6.75 1.58
C LYS A 51 4.70 8.01 2.02
N VAL A 52 3.98 9.11 2.19
CA VAL A 52 4.54 10.36 2.70
C VAL A 52 4.91 10.23 4.19
N GLU A 53 4.06 9.57 4.99
CA GLU A 53 4.35 9.32 6.41
C GLU A 53 5.51 8.33 6.60
N GLU A 54 5.63 7.32 5.73
CA GLU A 54 6.79 6.41 5.72
C GLU A 54 8.09 7.20 5.47
N ILE A 55 8.10 8.14 4.52
CA ILE A 55 9.28 8.98 4.24
C ILE A 55 9.63 9.87 5.44
N ARG A 56 8.65 10.47 6.12
CA ARG A 56 8.90 11.26 7.34
C ARG A 56 9.54 10.38 8.42
N ALA A 57 8.96 9.20 8.66
CA ALA A 57 9.50 8.25 9.62
C ALA A 57 10.92 7.79 9.29
N LEU A 58 11.26 7.65 8.00
CA LEU A 58 12.63 7.35 7.58
C LEU A 58 13.61 8.50 7.88
N PHE A 59 13.18 9.76 7.68
CA PHE A 59 14.00 10.92 8.07
C PHE A 59 14.13 11.08 9.60
N ASP A 60 13.19 10.59 10.39
CA ASP A 60 13.23 10.63 11.85
C ASP A 60 14.18 9.59 12.45
N ILE A 61 14.63 8.60 11.69
CA ILE A 61 15.67 7.66 12.13
C ILE A 61 16.95 8.44 12.43
N GLU A 62 17.47 8.33 13.67
CA GLU A 62 18.59 9.12 14.15
C GLU A 62 19.81 9.09 13.19
N ARG A 63 20.17 7.92 12.68
CA ARG A 63 21.27 7.76 11.72
C ARG A 63 20.99 8.52 10.41
N VAL A 64 19.78 8.39 9.87
CA VAL A 64 19.38 9.02 8.60
C VAL A 64 19.35 10.54 8.76
N ARG A 65 18.78 11.03 9.86
CA ARG A 65 18.76 12.45 10.21
C ARG A 65 20.17 13.02 10.31
N ALA A 66 21.05 12.38 11.09
CA ALA A 66 22.42 12.84 11.27
C ALA A 66 23.20 12.85 9.94
N GLU A 67 23.00 11.85 9.07
CA GLU A 67 23.64 11.80 7.77
C GLU A 67 23.13 12.88 6.82
N PHE A 68 21.82 13.14 6.83
CA PHE A 68 21.21 14.22 6.07
C PHE A 68 21.76 15.59 6.52
N GLU A 69 21.73 15.87 7.82
CA GLU A 69 22.25 17.13 8.40
C GLU A 69 23.75 17.33 8.08
N ARG A 70 24.54 16.28 8.20
CA ARG A 70 25.96 16.31 7.84
C ARG A 70 26.17 16.67 6.36
N LYS A 71 25.29 16.17 5.48
CA LYS A 71 25.44 16.37 4.03
C LYS A 71 24.90 17.72 3.57
N PHE A 72 23.77 18.14 4.09
CA PHE A 72 23.05 19.33 3.61
C PHE A 72 23.19 20.54 4.53
N GLY A 73 23.82 20.40 5.70
CA GLY A 73 24.06 21.49 6.66
C GLY A 73 22.78 21.99 7.37
N ARG A 74 21.69 21.24 7.26
CA ARG A 74 20.38 21.58 7.85
C ARG A 74 19.55 20.31 8.10
N PRO A 75 18.57 20.36 8.99
CA PRO A 75 17.61 19.26 9.13
C PRO A 75 16.75 19.11 7.86
N ALA A 76 16.20 17.90 7.66
CA ALA A 76 15.23 17.64 6.61
C ALA A 76 13.92 18.37 6.93
N GLY A 77 13.33 18.97 5.91
CA GLY A 77 12.03 19.65 5.99
C GLY A 77 10.99 19.01 5.07
N GLU A 78 9.79 19.60 5.05
CA GLU A 78 8.69 19.08 4.23
C GLU A 78 9.03 19.05 2.72
N GLU A 79 9.82 20.00 2.24
CA GLU A 79 10.29 20.00 0.83
C GLU A 79 11.12 18.77 0.51
N ASP A 80 11.97 18.33 1.46
CA ASP A 80 12.77 17.11 1.28
C ASP A 80 11.91 15.87 1.29
N VAL A 81 10.88 15.83 2.14
CA VAL A 81 9.88 14.74 2.15
C VAL A 81 9.17 14.65 0.81
N GLN A 82 8.67 15.76 0.28
CA GLN A 82 7.98 15.79 -1.01
C GLN A 82 8.91 15.43 -2.18
N ALA A 83 10.16 15.90 -2.16
CA ALA A 83 11.15 15.52 -3.16
C ALA A 83 11.46 14.00 -3.13
N ARG A 84 11.55 13.41 -1.94
CA ARG A 84 11.74 11.94 -1.81
C ARG A 84 10.50 11.18 -2.25
N TYR A 85 9.31 11.70 -1.97
CA TYR A 85 8.06 11.09 -2.44
C TYR A 85 7.95 11.11 -3.97
N ALA A 86 8.29 12.20 -4.62
CA ALA A 86 8.31 12.28 -6.08
C ALA A 86 9.29 11.26 -6.70
N GLU A 87 10.49 11.14 -6.13
CA GLU A 87 11.49 10.17 -6.60
C GLU A 87 11.05 8.73 -6.31
N PHE A 88 10.49 8.47 -5.12
CA PHE A 88 9.88 7.18 -4.79
C PHE A 88 8.81 6.78 -5.83
N GLN A 89 7.91 7.70 -6.17
CA GLN A 89 6.88 7.44 -7.18
C GLN A 89 7.51 7.11 -8.54
N ARG A 90 8.50 7.89 -8.97
CA ARG A 90 9.19 7.66 -10.25
C ARG A 90 9.81 6.25 -10.32
N VAL A 91 10.50 5.86 -9.27
CA VAL A 91 11.14 4.52 -9.19
C VAL A 91 10.08 3.42 -9.13
N LEU A 92 9.06 3.60 -8.29
CA LEU A 92 8.01 2.60 -8.10
C LEU A 92 7.23 2.36 -9.41
N PHE A 93 6.78 3.42 -10.08
CA PHE A 93 6.01 3.29 -11.31
C PHE A 93 6.80 2.61 -12.45
N ALA A 94 8.13 2.77 -12.47
CA ALA A 94 8.98 2.12 -13.48
C ALA A 94 8.99 0.58 -13.38
N SER A 95 8.62 0.01 -12.22
CA SER A 95 8.66 -1.44 -11.97
C SER A 95 7.38 -1.99 -11.35
N LEU A 96 6.35 -1.17 -11.13
CA LEU A 96 5.18 -1.54 -10.33
C LEU A 96 4.42 -2.75 -10.92
N GLU A 97 4.34 -2.84 -12.24
CA GLU A 97 3.66 -3.93 -12.93
C GLU A 97 4.36 -5.29 -12.72
N ASP A 98 5.69 -5.30 -12.58
CA ASP A 98 6.49 -6.50 -12.37
C ASP A 98 6.21 -7.18 -11.01
N TYR A 99 5.66 -6.42 -10.06
CA TYR A 99 5.37 -6.87 -8.69
C TYR A 99 3.88 -7.13 -8.44
N THR A 100 3.13 -7.55 -9.45
CA THR A 100 1.69 -7.81 -9.37
C THR A 100 1.33 -9.29 -9.32
N ASP A 101 2.32 -10.18 -9.22
CA ASP A 101 2.07 -11.62 -9.11
C ASP A 101 1.36 -11.94 -7.79
N PRO A 102 0.22 -12.67 -7.84
CA PRO A 102 -0.45 -13.12 -6.64
C PRO A 102 0.46 -14.03 -5.81
N ILE A 103 0.40 -13.86 -4.50
CA ILE A 103 1.10 -14.74 -3.56
C ILE A 103 0.52 -16.15 -3.69
N PRO A 104 1.35 -17.20 -3.67
CA PRO A 104 0.89 -18.58 -3.82
C PRO A 104 -0.25 -18.93 -2.86
N GLY A 105 -1.33 -19.50 -3.40
CA GLY A 105 -2.53 -19.86 -2.64
C GLY A 105 -3.58 -18.76 -2.49
N VAL A 106 -3.28 -17.52 -2.84
CA VAL A 106 -4.23 -16.40 -2.71
C VAL A 106 -5.40 -16.54 -3.69
N VAL A 107 -5.13 -16.86 -4.94
CA VAL A 107 -6.17 -16.99 -5.99
C VAL A 107 -7.14 -18.11 -5.64
N GLU A 108 -6.62 -19.27 -5.24
CA GLU A 108 -7.42 -20.43 -4.82
C GLU A 108 -8.26 -20.13 -3.58
N THR A 109 -7.65 -19.46 -2.60
CA THR A 109 -8.33 -19.08 -1.34
C THR A 109 -9.49 -18.13 -1.62
N ILE A 110 -9.28 -17.09 -2.44
CA ILE A 110 -10.34 -16.15 -2.82
C ILE A 110 -11.45 -16.85 -3.59
N SER A 111 -11.13 -17.74 -4.51
CA SER A 111 -12.12 -18.52 -5.25
C SER A 111 -12.99 -19.38 -4.30
N ALA A 112 -12.36 -20.03 -3.33
CA ALA A 112 -13.07 -20.82 -2.32
C ALA A 112 -13.97 -19.96 -1.40
N LEU A 113 -13.52 -18.76 -1.03
CA LEU A 113 -14.31 -17.81 -0.24
C LEU A 113 -15.53 -17.29 -1.02
N ARG A 114 -15.33 -16.92 -2.29
CA ARG A 114 -16.42 -16.49 -3.18
C ARG A 114 -17.47 -17.58 -3.41
N ALA A 115 -17.02 -18.84 -3.54
CA ALA A 115 -17.94 -19.98 -3.64
C ALA A 115 -18.86 -20.11 -2.40
N GLN A 116 -18.44 -19.58 -1.25
CA GLN A 116 -19.24 -19.51 -0.02
C GLN A 116 -20.08 -18.22 0.10
N GLY A 117 -20.06 -17.37 -0.93
CA GLY A 117 -20.77 -16.09 -0.95
C GLY A 117 -20.08 -14.98 -0.14
N ILE A 118 -18.79 -15.13 0.18
CA ILE A 118 -18.00 -14.11 0.88
C ILE A 118 -17.44 -13.14 -0.15
N ARG A 119 -17.58 -11.85 0.12
CA ARG A 119 -17.03 -10.78 -0.72
C ARG A 119 -15.60 -10.43 -0.33
N ILE A 120 -14.86 -9.93 -1.31
CA ILE A 120 -13.44 -9.59 -1.14
C ILE A 120 -13.29 -8.08 -1.35
N GLY A 121 -13.20 -7.35 -0.24
CA GLY A 121 -12.76 -5.95 -0.24
C GLY A 121 -11.25 -5.85 -0.12
N SER A 122 -10.69 -4.68 -0.39
CA SER A 122 -9.27 -4.45 -0.16
C SER A 122 -8.95 -3.02 0.26
N THR A 123 -7.85 -2.87 1.02
CA THR A 123 -7.24 -1.58 1.36
C THR A 123 -5.75 -1.63 1.00
N THR A 124 -5.15 -0.47 0.77
CA THR A 124 -3.73 -0.37 0.44
C THR A 124 -3.16 0.98 0.90
N GLY A 125 -1.85 1.04 1.12
CA GLY A 125 -1.11 2.30 1.24
C GLY A 125 -0.76 2.93 -0.11
N TYR A 126 -1.05 2.27 -1.22
CA TYR A 126 -0.86 2.81 -2.56
C TYR A 126 -1.91 3.88 -2.87
N THR A 127 -1.53 4.87 -3.68
CA THR A 127 -2.46 5.87 -4.22
C THR A 127 -3.34 5.27 -5.31
N ARG A 128 -4.39 5.99 -5.68
CA ARG A 128 -5.27 5.59 -6.78
C ARG A 128 -4.48 5.39 -8.08
N SER A 129 -3.58 6.30 -8.41
CA SER A 129 -2.77 6.20 -9.62
C SER A 129 -1.86 4.95 -9.65
N MET A 130 -1.34 4.52 -8.49
CA MET A 130 -0.60 3.25 -8.38
C MET A 130 -1.53 2.06 -8.59
N MET A 131 -2.72 2.09 -8.01
CA MET A 131 -3.70 1.01 -8.15
C MET A 131 -4.29 0.91 -9.57
N ASP A 132 -4.30 1.98 -10.34
CA ASP A 132 -4.70 1.96 -11.75
C ASP A 132 -3.73 1.11 -12.62
N VAL A 133 -2.50 0.86 -12.15
CA VAL A 133 -1.54 -0.09 -12.74
C VAL A 133 -1.69 -1.49 -12.11
N VAL A 134 -1.66 -1.56 -10.78
CA VAL A 134 -1.60 -2.85 -10.04
C VAL A 134 -2.88 -3.66 -10.19
N LEU A 135 -4.04 -3.03 -10.09
CA LEU A 135 -5.33 -3.73 -10.05
C LEU A 135 -5.64 -4.48 -11.36
N PRO A 136 -5.52 -3.88 -12.56
CA PRO A 136 -5.74 -4.62 -13.80
C PRO A 136 -4.70 -5.72 -14.03
N ALA A 137 -3.43 -5.46 -13.71
CA ALA A 137 -2.36 -6.45 -13.88
C ALA A 137 -2.54 -7.68 -12.96
N ALA A 138 -2.88 -7.45 -11.68
CA ALA A 138 -3.18 -8.54 -10.73
C ALA A 138 -4.45 -9.29 -11.12
N THR A 139 -5.48 -8.58 -11.62
CA THR A 139 -6.73 -9.19 -12.10
C THR A 139 -6.48 -10.11 -13.29
N ALA A 140 -5.62 -9.71 -14.23
CA ALA A 140 -5.23 -10.55 -15.37
C ALA A 140 -4.49 -11.84 -14.92
N LYS A 141 -3.86 -11.81 -13.75
CA LYS A 141 -3.18 -12.95 -13.11
C LYS A 141 -4.09 -13.75 -12.16
N GLY A 142 -5.38 -13.44 -12.10
CA GLY A 142 -6.40 -14.17 -11.35
C GLY A 142 -6.76 -13.57 -9.98
N TYR A 143 -6.07 -12.52 -9.52
CA TYR A 143 -6.42 -11.83 -8.27
C TYR A 143 -7.35 -10.66 -8.54
N ALA A 144 -8.64 -10.84 -8.33
CA ALA A 144 -9.66 -9.78 -8.46
C ALA A 144 -10.35 -9.52 -7.13
N VAL A 145 -10.67 -8.27 -6.84
CA VAL A 145 -11.40 -7.83 -5.65
C VAL A 145 -12.74 -7.18 -6.03
N ASP A 146 -13.73 -7.25 -5.15
CA ASP A 146 -15.04 -6.63 -5.39
C ASP A 146 -15.02 -5.12 -5.13
N ASN A 147 -14.08 -4.68 -4.26
CA ASN A 147 -13.87 -3.26 -3.98
C ASN A 147 -12.42 -3.02 -3.53
N CYS A 148 -11.82 -1.94 -4.03
CA CYS A 148 -10.48 -1.50 -3.62
C CYS A 148 -10.54 -0.05 -3.13
N VAL A 149 -10.09 0.19 -1.90
CA VAL A 149 -10.05 1.52 -1.29
C VAL A 149 -8.60 1.94 -1.04
N THR A 150 -8.27 3.08 -1.61
CA THR A 150 -6.99 3.79 -1.41
C THR A 150 -7.17 4.92 -0.39
N PRO A 151 -6.09 5.50 0.16
CA PRO A 151 -6.18 6.63 1.10
C PRO A 151 -6.67 7.93 0.45
N ASP A 152 -6.69 8.01 -0.89
CA ASP A 152 -7.06 9.23 -1.62
C ASP A 152 -8.49 9.69 -1.27
N GLY A 153 -8.61 10.97 -0.94
CA GLY A 153 -9.88 11.60 -0.60
C GLY A 153 -10.46 11.18 0.76
N LEU A 154 -9.68 10.48 1.59
CA LEU A 154 -10.05 10.15 2.97
C LEU A 154 -9.35 11.09 3.95
N PRO A 155 -9.95 11.32 5.14
CA PRO A 155 -9.37 12.21 6.16
C PRO A 155 -7.99 11.74 6.65
N ALA A 156 -7.72 10.44 6.68
CA ALA A 156 -6.44 9.84 7.02
C ALA A 156 -6.29 8.44 6.42
N GLY A 157 -5.05 8.03 6.14
CA GLY A 157 -4.68 6.65 5.81
C GLY A 157 -4.59 5.75 7.04
N ARG A 158 -4.06 4.53 6.87
CA ARG A 158 -3.77 3.62 7.98
C ARG A 158 -2.81 4.27 9.00
N PRO A 159 -3.00 4.06 10.30
CA PRO A 159 -3.88 3.08 10.94
C PRO A 159 -5.34 3.53 11.13
N ALA A 160 -5.74 4.72 10.65
CA ALA A 160 -7.13 5.16 10.75
C ALA A 160 -8.10 4.21 10.00
N PRO A 161 -9.32 3.98 10.51
CA PRO A 161 -10.21 2.93 10.01
C PRO A 161 -11.03 3.33 8.78
N TYR A 162 -10.83 4.51 8.21
CA TYR A 162 -11.69 5.06 7.14
C TYR A 162 -11.78 4.17 5.90
N MET A 163 -10.65 3.58 5.47
CA MET A 163 -10.65 2.68 4.31
C MET A 163 -11.46 1.41 4.59
N ILE A 164 -11.45 0.90 5.83
CA ILE A 164 -12.25 -0.26 6.23
C ILE A 164 -13.73 0.10 6.20
N TYR A 165 -14.12 1.24 6.80
CA TYR A 165 -15.52 1.69 6.79
C TYR A 165 -16.06 1.91 5.37
N LYS A 166 -15.24 2.48 4.48
CA LYS A 166 -15.62 2.66 3.08
C LYS A 166 -15.80 1.32 2.35
N ASN A 167 -14.94 0.33 2.62
CA ASN A 167 -15.11 -1.03 2.13
C ASN A 167 -16.41 -1.67 2.66
N MET A 168 -16.66 -1.59 3.97
CA MET A 168 -17.86 -2.13 4.59
C MET A 168 -19.12 -1.51 3.99
N ALA A 169 -19.16 -0.20 3.78
CA ALA A 169 -20.27 0.48 3.13
C ALA A 169 -20.49 -0.03 1.70
N ALA A 170 -19.45 -0.18 0.90
CA ALA A 170 -19.54 -0.68 -0.47
C ALA A 170 -20.05 -2.12 -0.55
N VAL A 171 -19.65 -2.97 0.41
CA VAL A 171 -20.07 -4.38 0.47
C VAL A 171 -21.50 -4.52 1.01
N SER A 172 -21.88 -3.73 2.02
CA SER A 172 -23.20 -3.79 2.67
C SER A 172 -24.33 -3.21 1.81
N TYR A 173 -24.02 -2.31 0.88
CA TYR A 173 -25.05 -1.64 0.05
C TYR A 173 -25.89 -2.60 -0.81
N THR A 174 -25.44 -3.82 -1.01
CA THR A 174 -26.23 -4.87 -1.70
C THR A 174 -27.22 -5.58 -0.80
N HIS A 175 -27.10 -5.50 0.54
CA HIS A 175 -28.06 -6.10 1.47
C HIS A 175 -29.19 -5.15 1.87
N ILE A 176 -28.97 -3.83 1.83
CA ILE A 176 -30.01 -2.84 2.22
C ILE A 176 -31.15 -2.75 1.19
N ARG A 177 -30.94 -3.21 -0.04
CA ARG A 177 -31.99 -3.24 -1.08
C ARG A 177 -32.98 -4.42 -0.99
N ALA A 178 -32.82 -5.32 -0.04
CA ALA A 178 -33.63 -6.52 0.07
C ALA A 178 -34.79 -6.39 1.08
N HIS A 179 -35.05 -5.22 1.65
CA HIS A 179 -36.09 -5.00 2.67
C HIS A 179 -36.94 -3.75 2.44
N GLU A 180 -37.20 -3.37 1.19
CA GLU A 180 -38.32 -2.50 0.81
C GLU A 180 -39.43 -3.30 0.09
#